data_d8a62038b2a2de430919b5f30c808c97
#
_entry.id   d8a62038b2a2de430919b5f30c808c97
#
_cell.length_a   1.000
_cell.length_b   1.000
_cell.length_c   1.000
_cell.angle_alpha   90.00
_cell.angle_beta   90.00
_cell.angle_gamma   90.00
#
_symmetry.space_group_name_H-M   'P 1'
#
loop_
_entity.id
_entity.type
_entity.pdbx_description
1 polymer ?
#
loop_
_entity_poly.entity_id
_entity_poly.type
_entity_poly.pdbx_seq_one_letter_code
_entity_poly.pdbx_strand_id
1 'polypeptide(L)'
;SNAIVGRVAPTPEEDPSFAMYDARHSAIYWRPSTVANATGGQIVDPRSGQILKGEVNMYHNIMELQKNWYFIQVGPLDERAQSLPMPDSLMGRLVEYVVTHEIGHSIGFPHNMKASAMYPADSVRSASFLERMGGSHTATLMDYSRFNYVAQPEDNIPLEYLIPQVGPYDHFGVRWGYSPIPEADTPDDELEILNGWAREQDRYPWLRFTTADAAGSDPEALTEAVGDADAVKSTTYGMRNLERVMNMMLQVTEKPGQSYDELENLYGQAVSQWGRYMGHVTAIVG
;
A
#
# COMPACT_ATOMS: atom_id res chain seq x y z
N SER A 1 -8.41 -11.64 21.53
CA SER A 1 -7.42 -12.72 21.43
C SER A 1 -6.47 -12.44 20.29
N ASN A 2 -5.17 -12.68 20.47
CA ASN A 2 -4.20 -12.54 19.40
C ASN A 2 -4.28 -13.81 18.51
N ALA A 3 -5.06 -13.76 17.45
CA ALA A 3 -5.21 -14.88 16.53
C ALA A 3 -3.91 -15.16 15.74
N ILE A 4 -3.13 -14.10 15.46
CA ILE A 4 -1.84 -14.20 14.77
C ILE A 4 -0.79 -13.50 15.63
N VAL A 5 0.37 -14.14 15.82
CA VAL A 5 1.49 -13.61 16.61
C VAL A 5 2.77 -13.68 15.79
N GLY A 6 3.39 -12.52 15.58
CA GLY A 6 4.72 -12.44 14.97
C GLY A 6 5.81 -12.83 15.96
N ARG A 7 6.77 -13.63 15.51
CA ARG A 7 7.94 -14.04 16.29
C ARG A 7 9.18 -13.99 15.40
N VAL A 8 10.34 -13.75 16.02
CA VAL A 8 11.62 -13.97 15.35
C VAL A 8 11.79 -15.47 15.17
N ALA A 9 12.23 -15.89 13.98
CA ALA A 9 12.52 -17.29 13.72
C ALA A 9 13.64 -17.78 14.66
N PRO A 10 13.53 -18.98 15.25
CA PRO A 10 14.58 -19.52 16.09
C PRO A 10 15.86 -19.78 15.32
N THR A 11 17.00 -19.66 15.98
CA THR A 11 18.28 -20.10 15.42
C THR A 11 18.35 -21.64 15.42
N PRO A 12 19.26 -22.25 14.60
CA PRO A 12 19.43 -23.71 14.62
C PRO A 12 19.84 -24.28 15.99
N GLU A 13 20.45 -23.46 16.85
CA GLU A 13 20.82 -23.84 18.22
C GLU A 13 19.61 -23.83 19.16
N GLU A 14 18.64 -22.92 18.95
CA GLU A 14 17.44 -22.81 19.76
C GLU A 14 16.41 -23.87 19.38
N ASP A 15 16.26 -24.16 18.09
CA ASP A 15 15.37 -25.20 17.57
C ASP A 15 15.95 -25.87 16.31
N PRO A 16 16.68 -26.98 16.48
CA PRO A 16 17.26 -27.72 15.34
C PRO A 16 16.20 -28.34 14.39
N SER A 17 14.94 -28.42 14.83
CA SER A 17 13.83 -28.95 14.01
C SER A 17 13.14 -27.89 13.17
N PHE A 18 13.42 -26.60 13.41
CA PHE A 18 12.82 -25.52 12.65
C PHE A 18 13.40 -25.47 11.23
N ALA A 19 12.51 -25.46 10.24
CA ALA A 19 12.88 -25.24 8.85
C ALA A 19 11.97 -24.15 8.27
N MET A 20 12.58 -23.10 7.71
CA MET A 20 11.86 -21.93 7.21
C MET A 20 10.84 -22.28 6.10
N TYR A 21 11.05 -23.35 5.36
CA TYR A 21 10.13 -23.82 4.32
C TYR A 21 9.12 -24.86 4.80
N ASP A 22 9.11 -25.18 6.10
CA ASP A 22 8.13 -26.10 6.68
C ASP A 22 6.72 -25.55 6.57
N ALA A 23 5.79 -26.38 6.08
CA ALA A 23 4.38 -25.98 5.90
C ALA A 23 3.66 -25.67 7.22
N ARG A 24 4.22 -26.08 8.37
CA ARG A 24 3.67 -25.78 9.70
C ARG A 24 3.85 -24.33 10.13
N HIS A 25 4.69 -23.55 9.44
CA HIS A 25 5.03 -22.18 9.80
C HIS A 25 4.75 -21.22 8.64
N SER A 26 3.88 -20.23 8.86
CA SER A 26 3.84 -19.04 8.02
C SER A 26 5.07 -18.19 8.30
N ALA A 27 5.66 -17.58 7.27
CA ALA A 27 6.93 -16.87 7.43
C ALA A 27 7.05 -15.63 6.55
N ILE A 28 7.78 -14.64 7.09
CA ILE A 28 8.25 -13.48 6.34
C ILE A 28 9.73 -13.69 6.08
N TYR A 29 10.13 -13.71 4.81
CA TYR A 29 11.50 -13.93 4.38
C TYR A 29 12.13 -12.61 3.91
N TRP A 30 13.29 -12.28 4.45
CA TRP A 30 14.13 -11.25 3.87
C TRP A 30 15.09 -11.90 2.85
N ARG A 31 14.96 -11.53 1.56
CA ARG A 31 15.69 -12.12 0.46
C ARG A 31 16.80 -11.18 -0.02
N PRO A 32 18.08 -11.51 0.12
CA PRO A 32 19.16 -10.77 -0.55
C PRO A 32 18.99 -10.87 -2.07
N SER A 33 18.57 -9.78 -2.71
CA SER A 33 18.25 -9.76 -4.13
C SER A 33 18.27 -8.34 -4.67
N THR A 34 18.61 -8.19 -5.94
CA THR A 34 18.48 -6.92 -6.68
C THR A 34 17.07 -6.67 -7.20
N VAL A 35 16.14 -7.61 -7.02
CA VAL A 35 14.74 -7.43 -7.38
C VAL A 35 14.13 -6.36 -6.48
N ALA A 36 13.56 -5.31 -7.08
CA ALA A 36 12.89 -4.22 -6.38
C ALA A 36 11.39 -4.54 -6.22
N ASN A 37 11.07 -5.54 -5.40
CA ASN A 37 9.70 -5.99 -5.17
C ASN A 37 9.53 -6.65 -3.80
N ALA A 38 8.28 -6.95 -3.46
CA ALA A 38 7.87 -7.86 -2.41
C ALA A 38 6.72 -8.73 -2.96
N THR A 39 6.46 -9.87 -2.34
CA THR A 39 5.32 -10.72 -2.71
C THR A 39 4.76 -11.37 -1.46
N GLY A 40 3.43 -11.34 -1.33
CA GLY A 40 2.68 -12.10 -0.35
C GLY A 40 1.81 -13.14 -1.04
N GLY A 41 1.54 -14.24 -0.36
CA GLY A 41 0.67 -15.28 -0.88
C GLY A 41 0.41 -16.38 0.14
N GLN A 42 -0.44 -17.32 -0.25
CA GLN A 42 -0.86 -18.42 0.62
C GLN A 42 -0.93 -19.74 -0.14
N ILE A 43 -0.74 -20.81 0.61
CA ILE A 43 -1.06 -22.18 0.18
C ILE A 43 -2.36 -22.56 0.85
N VAL A 44 -3.35 -22.94 0.06
CA VAL A 44 -4.68 -23.29 0.55
C VAL A 44 -5.00 -24.79 0.31
N ASP A 45 -5.80 -25.37 1.17
CA ASP A 45 -6.43 -26.65 0.90
C ASP A 45 -7.56 -26.44 -0.14
N PRO A 46 -7.47 -27.00 -1.35
CA PRO A 46 -8.45 -26.75 -2.41
C PRO A 46 -9.85 -27.29 -2.10
N ARG A 47 -9.99 -28.14 -1.07
CA ARG A 47 -11.27 -28.72 -0.66
C ARG A 47 -12.05 -27.83 0.28
N SER A 48 -11.36 -27.03 1.10
CA SER A 48 -11.96 -26.21 2.16
C SER A 48 -11.69 -24.71 2.02
N GLY A 49 -10.69 -24.33 1.22
CA GLY A 49 -10.19 -22.96 1.18
C GLY A 49 -9.34 -22.57 2.40
N GLN A 50 -9.09 -23.50 3.33
CA GLN A 50 -8.27 -23.24 4.51
C GLN A 50 -6.85 -22.84 4.11
N ILE A 51 -6.38 -21.73 4.64
CA ILE A 51 -4.98 -21.31 4.47
C ILE A 51 -4.10 -22.21 5.33
N LEU A 52 -3.26 -23.02 4.68
CA LEU A 52 -2.32 -23.93 5.32
C LEU A 52 -1.02 -23.23 5.67
N LYS A 53 -0.60 -22.26 4.83
CA LYS A 53 0.62 -21.49 5.02
C LYS A 53 0.52 -20.15 4.31
N GLY A 54 0.86 -19.08 5.00
CA GLY A 54 1.12 -17.75 4.41
C GLY A 54 2.62 -17.52 4.23
N GLU A 55 3.01 -16.92 3.12
CA GLU A 55 4.39 -16.55 2.83
C GLU A 55 4.50 -15.11 2.37
N VAL A 56 5.46 -14.37 2.92
CA VAL A 56 5.84 -13.04 2.48
C VAL A 56 7.32 -13.05 2.11
N ASN A 57 7.65 -12.63 0.89
CA ASN A 57 9.01 -12.48 0.44
C ASN A 57 9.33 -10.99 0.27
N MET A 58 10.20 -10.47 1.11
CA MET A 58 10.74 -9.12 1.04
C MET A 58 12.10 -9.15 0.35
N TYR A 59 12.17 -8.71 -0.89
CA TYR A 59 13.43 -8.60 -1.59
C TYR A 59 14.18 -7.35 -1.14
N HIS A 60 15.50 -7.48 -0.88
CA HIS A 60 16.29 -6.39 -0.27
C HIS A 60 16.12 -5.05 -1.01
N ASN A 61 16.09 -5.09 -2.34
CA ASN A 61 16.00 -3.88 -3.16
C ASN A 61 14.62 -3.19 -3.16
N ILE A 62 13.65 -3.72 -2.41
CA ILE A 62 12.39 -3.01 -2.13
C ILE A 62 12.63 -1.65 -1.47
N MET A 63 13.71 -1.52 -0.69
CA MET A 63 14.08 -0.26 -0.04
C MET A 63 14.40 0.83 -1.06
N GLU A 64 15.08 0.48 -2.15
CA GLU A 64 15.36 1.41 -3.26
C GLU A 64 14.07 1.88 -3.92
N LEU A 65 13.14 0.95 -4.17
CA LEU A 65 11.85 1.25 -4.77
C LEU A 65 11.03 2.19 -3.87
N GLN A 66 10.96 1.89 -2.58
CA GLN A 66 10.23 2.70 -1.60
C GLN A 66 10.84 4.11 -1.46
N LYS A 67 12.16 4.21 -1.42
CA LYS A 67 12.90 5.49 -1.41
C LYS A 67 12.49 6.34 -2.62
N ASN A 68 12.55 5.75 -3.81
CA ASN A 68 12.25 6.45 -5.06
C ASN A 68 10.80 6.95 -5.08
N TRP A 69 9.83 6.08 -4.80
CA TRP A 69 8.41 6.48 -4.79
C TRP A 69 8.10 7.55 -3.74
N TYR A 70 8.61 7.38 -2.52
CA TYR A 70 8.34 8.33 -1.44
C TYR A 70 8.93 9.70 -1.76
N PHE A 71 10.18 9.76 -2.20
CA PHE A 71 10.83 11.00 -2.58
C PHE A 71 10.07 11.72 -3.72
N ILE A 72 9.72 10.99 -4.78
CA ILE A 72 9.07 11.57 -5.96
C ILE A 72 7.65 12.07 -5.67
N GLN A 73 6.89 11.38 -4.81
CA GLN A 73 5.50 11.73 -4.55
C GLN A 73 5.32 12.73 -3.41
N VAL A 74 6.06 12.57 -2.32
CA VAL A 74 5.85 13.32 -1.08
C VAL A 74 7.14 13.89 -0.45
N GLY A 75 8.28 13.76 -1.09
CA GLY A 75 9.55 14.31 -0.59
C GLY A 75 9.50 15.80 -0.23
N PRO A 76 8.78 16.68 -0.94
CA PRO A 76 8.62 18.08 -0.55
C PRO A 76 7.84 18.30 0.76
N LEU A 77 7.12 17.29 1.23
CA LEU A 77 6.28 17.35 2.43
C LEU A 77 6.98 16.78 3.68
N ASP A 78 8.09 16.05 3.50
CA ASP A 78 8.80 15.36 4.58
C ASP A 78 10.31 15.65 4.50
N GLU A 79 10.82 16.49 5.40
CA GLU A 79 12.24 16.84 5.46
C GLU A 79 13.15 15.62 5.61
N ARG A 80 12.67 14.50 6.19
CA ARG A 80 13.45 13.27 6.34
C ARG A 80 13.76 12.63 4.98
N ALA A 81 12.93 12.87 3.96
CA ALA A 81 13.14 12.39 2.60
C ALA A 81 14.13 13.29 1.80
N GLN A 82 14.48 14.47 2.32
CA GLN A 82 15.33 15.44 1.65
C GLN A 82 16.83 15.25 1.94
N SER A 83 17.19 14.14 2.60
CA SER A 83 18.58 13.71 2.78
C SER A 83 18.73 12.25 2.40
N LEU A 84 19.77 11.93 1.62
CA LEU A 84 20.04 10.56 1.17
C LEU A 84 21.37 10.05 1.75
N PRO A 85 21.41 8.80 2.31
CA PRO A 85 20.27 7.88 2.47
C PRO A 85 19.21 8.46 3.41
N MET A 86 17.93 8.05 3.19
CA MET A 86 16.86 8.39 4.13
C MET A 86 17.14 7.79 5.52
N PRO A 87 16.71 8.45 6.62
CA PRO A 87 16.88 7.90 7.96
C PRO A 87 16.21 6.53 8.13
N ASP A 88 16.85 5.65 8.92
CA ASP A 88 16.34 4.31 9.20
C ASP A 88 14.90 4.32 9.76
N SER A 89 14.55 5.34 10.54
CA SER A 89 13.19 5.50 11.07
C SER A 89 12.14 5.71 9.99
N LEU A 90 12.46 6.42 8.90
CA LEU A 90 11.58 6.58 7.75
C LEU A 90 11.58 5.30 6.91
N MET A 91 12.75 4.76 6.58
CA MET A 91 12.84 3.54 5.79
C MET A 91 12.13 2.37 6.46
N GLY A 92 12.23 2.25 7.80
CA GLY A 92 11.51 1.25 8.57
C GLY A 92 9.99 1.36 8.43
N ARG A 93 9.43 2.57 8.42
CA ARG A 93 7.99 2.81 8.19
C ARG A 93 7.57 2.44 6.75
N LEU A 94 8.41 2.72 5.76
CA LEU A 94 8.16 2.36 4.37
C LEU A 94 8.16 0.84 4.18
N VAL A 95 9.11 0.15 4.80
CA VAL A 95 9.16 -1.33 4.80
C VAL A 95 7.97 -1.93 5.54
N GLU A 96 7.60 -1.39 6.70
CA GLU A 96 6.42 -1.82 7.47
C GLU A 96 5.13 -1.73 6.64
N TYR A 97 4.95 -0.64 5.89
CA TYR A 97 3.82 -0.50 4.97
C TYR A 97 3.75 -1.67 3.97
N VAL A 98 4.87 -1.98 3.31
CA VAL A 98 4.91 -3.08 2.34
C VAL A 98 4.68 -4.44 3.02
N VAL A 99 5.34 -4.71 4.15
CA VAL A 99 5.13 -5.95 4.90
C VAL A 99 3.66 -6.14 5.28
N THR A 100 2.99 -5.07 5.70
CA THR A 100 1.57 -5.12 6.08
C THR A 100 0.69 -5.43 4.87
N HIS A 101 0.99 -4.84 3.69
CA HIS A 101 0.33 -5.15 2.43
C HIS A 101 0.49 -6.64 2.07
N GLU A 102 1.73 -7.16 2.11
CA GLU A 102 2.02 -8.56 1.77
C GLU A 102 1.40 -9.56 2.78
N ILE A 103 1.29 -9.16 4.06
CA ILE A 103 0.53 -9.95 5.05
C ILE A 103 -0.95 -10.00 4.64
N GLY A 104 -1.53 -8.91 4.13
CA GLY A 104 -2.89 -8.91 3.58
C GLY A 104 -3.07 -10.02 2.55
N HIS A 105 -2.14 -10.15 1.60
CA HIS A 105 -2.17 -11.27 0.64
C HIS A 105 -2.04 -12.64 1.30
N SER A 106 -1.17 -12.77 2.29
CA SER A 106 -0.93 -14.05 2.98
C SER A 106 -2.13 -14.54 3.78
N ILE A 107 -3.07 -13.65 4.11
CA ILE A 107 -4.36 -13.98 4.75
C ILE A 107 -5.54 -13.95 3.77
N GLY A 108 -5.28 -13.90 2.47
CA GLY A 108 -6.27 -14.12 1.42
C GLY A 108 -6.87 -12.87 0.79
N PHE A 109 -6.37 -11.67 1.09
CA PHE A 109 -6.88 -10.44 0.47
C PHE A 109 -6.31 -10.25 -0.94
N PRO A 110 -7.16 -10.11 -1.97
CA PRO A 110 -6.74 -9.60 -3.27
C PRO A 110 -6.55 -8.08 -3.23
N HIS A 111 -5.94 -7.54 -4.27
CA HIS A 111 -5.93 -6.09 -4.46
C HIS A 111 -7.35 -5.54 -4.62
N ASN A 112 -7.59 -4.35 -4.05
CA ASN A 112 -8.80 -3.57 -4.26
C ASN A 112 -8.44 -2.19 -4.80
N MET A 113 -8.36 -2.07 -6.12
CA MET A 113 -7.92 -0.85 -6.81
C MET A 113 -8.96 0.28 -6.79
N LYS A 114 -10.18 0.01 -6.31
CA LYS A 114 -11.23 1.04 -6.20
C LYS A 114 -11.05 1.95 -4.99
N ALA A 115 -10.29 1.49 -3.99
CA ALA A 115 -10.21 2.18 -2.70
C ALA A 115 -9.57 3.57 -2.79
N SER A 116 -8.60 3.78 -3.67
CA SER A 116 -7.95 5.09 -3.87
C SER A 116 -8.87 6.15 -4.49
N ALA A 117 -9.95 5.73 -5.17
CA ALA A 117 -10.95 6.63 -5.74
C ALA A 117 -12.13 6.94 -4.79
N MET A 118 -12.15 6.32 -3.59
CA MET A 118 -13.31 6.42 -2.69
C MET A 118 -13.31 7.66 -1.80
N TYR A 119 -12.17 8.31 -1.63
CA TYR A 119 -12.07 9.54 -0.85
C TYR A 119 -11.89 10.74 -1.77
N PRO A 120 -12.68 11.83 -1.61
CA PRO A 120 -12.48 13.04 -2.38
C PRO A 120 -11.08 13.63 -2.18
N ALA A 121 -10.48 14.19 -3.24
CA ALA A 121 -9.14 14.80 -3.20
C ALA A 121 -9.02 15.87 -2.11
N ASP A 122 -10.05 16.70 -1.89
CA ASP A 122 -10.03 17.70 -0.83
C ASP A 122 -10.06 17.07 0.57
N SER A 123 -10.68 15.91 0.72
CA SER A 123 -10.76 15.22 2.00
C SER A 123 -9.41 14.61 2.40
N VAL A 124 -8.67 14.01 1.47
CA VAL A 124 -7.34 13.44 1.76
C VAL A 124 -6.26 14.51 2.02
N ARG A 125 -6.60 15.78 1.85
CA ARG A 125 -5.82 16.96 2.25
C ARG A 125 -6.21 17.49 3.64
N SER A 126 -7.13 16.83 4.34
CA SER A 126 -7.59 17.25 5.67
C SER A 126 -7.09 16.28 6.74
N ALA A 127 -6.23 16.74 7.64
CA ALA A 127 -5.72 15.93 8.76
C ALA A 127 -6.87 15.34 9.61
N SER A 128 -7.92 16.12 9.89
CA SER A 128 -9.05 15.66 10.67
C SER A 128 -9.93 14.62 9.95
N PHE A 129 -9.97 14.65 8.61
CA PHE A 129 -10.60 13.59 7.84
C PHE A 129 -9.77 12.30 7.90
N LEU A 130 -8.46 12.41 7.65
CA LEU A 130 -7.56 11.26 7.68
C LEU A 130 -7.56 10.59 9.06
N GLU A 131 -7.55 11.35 10.15
CA GLU A 131 -7.66 10.82 11.51
C GLU A 131 -8.93 9.97 11.70
N ARG A 132 -10.09 10.47 11.24
CA ARG A 132 -11.35 9.70 11.30
C ARG A 132 -11.34 8.43 10.45
N MET A 133 -10.54 8.40 9.39
CA MET A 133 -10.41 7.26 8.49
C MET A 133 -9.23 6.33 8.85
N GLY A 134 -8.71 6.41 10.09
CA GLY A 134 -7.64 5.56 10.58
C GLY A 134 -6.23 6.00 10.18
N GLY A 135 -6.06 7.25 9.74
CA GLY A 135 -4.77 7.80 9.33
C GLY A 135 -4.39 7.47 7.88
N SER A 136 -5.31 6.94 7.08
CA SER A 136 -5.03 6.54 5.70
C SER A 136 -5.76 7.40 4.67
N HIS A 137 -5.08 7.71 3.58
CA HIS A 137 -5.63 8.41 2.42
C HIS A 137 -6.29 7.46 1.40
N THR A 138 -6.34 6.18 1.72
CA THR A 138 -7.04 5.13 0.96
C THR A 138 -7.80 4.23 1.92
N ALA A 139 -8.86 3.58 1.44
CA ALA A 139 -9.74 2.76 2.27
C ALA A 139 -9.10 1.41 2.66
N THR A 140 -8.07 0.97 1.97
CA THR A 140 -7.35 -0.28 2.22
C THR A 140 -5.87 -0.20 1.85
N LEU A 141 -5.05 -0.94 2.57
CA LEU A 141 -3.66 -1.22 2.21
C LEU A 141 -3.52 -2.05 0.93
N MET A 142 -4.58 -2.74 0.49
CA MET A 142 -4.54 -3.61 -0.68
C MET A 142 -4.72 -2.86 -2.01
N ASP A 143 -4.74 -1.53 -1.98
CA ASP A 143 -4.67 -0.66 -3.16
C ASP A 143 -3.22 -0.28 -3.46
N TYR A 144 -2.92 0.01 -4.74
CA TYR A 144 -1.65 0.60 -5.16
C TYR A 144 -1.68 2.12 -5.16
N SER A 145 -2.25 2.72 -4.11
CA SER A 145 -2.31 4.19 -3.99
C SER A 145 -0.93 4.82 -3.81
N ARG A 146 0.07 4.08 -3.34
CA ARG A 146 1.39 4.55 -2.92
C ARG A 146 1.28 5.55 -1.78
N PHE A 147 1.67 6.82 -1.97
CA PHE A 147 1.72 7.84 -0.93
C PHE A 147 0.71 8.96 -1.21
N ASN A 148 0.36 9.72 -0.18
CA ASN A 148 -0.61 10.82 -0.31
C ASN A 148 -0.01 12.02 -1.07
N TYR A 149 0.21 11.86 -2.37
CA TYR A 149 0.76 12.91 -3.24
C TYR A 149 -0.20 14.08 -3.49
N VAL A 150 -1.45 13.95 -3.09
CA VAL A 150 -2.46 15.01 -3.19
C VAL A 150 -2.26 16.06 -2.10
N ALA A 151 -1.73 15.67 -0.95
CA ALA A 151 -1.38 16.59 0.13
C ALA A 151 -0.39 17.66 -0.33
N GLN A 152 -0.52 18.87 0.20
CA GLN A 152 0.33 20.02 -0.11
C GLN A 152 0.99 20.54 1.18
N PRO A 153 2.11 21.26 1.11
CA PRO A 153 2.80 21.78 2.31
C PRO A 153 1.89 22.60 3.22
N GLU A 154 0.98 23.38 2.65
CA GLU A 154 0.04 24.22 3.38
C GLU A 154 -1.03 23.46 4.14
N ASP A 155 -1.25 22.18 3.82
CA ASP A 155 -2.27 21.35 4.48
C ASP A 155 -1.82 20.85 5.86
N ASN A 156 -0.52 20.89 6.14
CA ASN A 156 0.10 20.45 7.39
C ASN A 156 -0.35 19.04 7.80
N ILE A 157 -0.39 18.12 6.85
CA ILE A 157 -0.76 16.73 7.09
C ILE A 157 0.32 16.07 7.98
N PRO A 158 -0.05 15.39 9.07
CA PRO A 158 0.89 14.58 9.85
C PRO A 158 1.66 13.60 8.96
N LEU A 159 2.97 13.49 9.14
CA LEU A 159 3.85 12.72 8.25
C LEU A 159 3.46 11.23 8.16
N GLU A 160 2.92 10.69 9.26
CA GLU A 160 2.39 9.32 9.30
C GLU A 160 1.18 9.10 8.37
N TYR A 161 0.42 10.14 8.00
CA TYR A 161 -0.74 10.07 7.11
C TYR A 161 -0.36 10.23 5.63
N LEU A 162 0.92 10.45 5.33
CA LEU A 162 1.45 10.39 3.96
C LEU A 162 1.63 8.94 3.48
N ILE A 163 1.74 8.00 4.41
CA ILE A 163 1.91 6.56 4.16
C ILE A 163 0.59 5.86 4.45
N PRO A 164 0.09 4.96 3.57
CA PRO A 164 -1.16 4.24 3.82
C PRO A 164 -1.12 3.46 5.14
N GLN A 165 -2.27 3.39 5.79
CA GLN A 165 -2.48 2.62 7.03
C GLN A 165 -3.58 1.58 6.78
N VAL A 166 -3.74 0.66 7.73
CA VAL A 166 -4.91 -0.24 7.77
C VAL A 166 -6.17 0.60 7.78
N GLY A 167 -6.99 0.44 6.76
CA GLY A 167 -8.17 1.26 6.53
C GLY A 167 -9.49 0.56 6.88
N PRO A 168 -10.60 1.26 6.74
CA PRO A 168 -11.92 0.71 7.06
C PRO A 168 -12.32 -0.50 6.19
N TYR A 169 -11.82 -0.58 4.94
CA TYR A 169 -12.06 -1.74 4.11
C TYR A 169 -11.29 -2.97 4.62
N ASP A 170 -10.07 -2.80 5.13
CA ASP A 170 -9.29 -3.92 5.69
C ASP A 170 -9.99 -4.51 6.92
N HIS A 171 -10.52 -3.65 7.80
CA HIS A 171 -11.34 -4.10 8.93
C HIS A 171 -12.61 -4.82 8.49
N PHE A 172 -13.28 -4.30 7.46
CA PHE A 172 -14.44 -4.95 6.87
C PHE A 172 -14.08 -6.32 6.28
N GLY A 173 -13.00 -6.42 5.51
CA GLY A 173 -12.53 -7.65 4.89
C GLY A 173 -12.18 -8.72 5.91
N VAL A 174 -11.50 -8.35 7.02
CA VAL A 174 -11.23 -9.27 8.14
C VAL A 174 -12.54 -9.73 8.79
N ARG A 175 -13.49 -8.82 9.04
CA ARG A 175 -14.79 -9.19 9.58
C ARG A 175 -15.51 -10.17 8.66
N TRP A 176 -15.60 -9.84 7.37
CA TRP A 176 -16.31 -10.65 6.39
C TRP A 176 -15.70 -12.05 6.23
N GLY A 177 -14.36 -12.13 6.16
CA GLY A 177 -13.65 -13.39 5.90
C GLY A 177 -13.35 -14.26 7.13
N TYR A 178 -13.37 -13.67 8.33
CA TYR A 178 -12.84 -14.33 9.54
C TYR A 178 -13.78 -14.30 10.75
N SER A 179 -14.94 -13.63 10.68
CA SER A 179 -15.90 -13.68 11.79
C SER A 179 -16.66 -15.01 11.79
N PRO A 180 -16.67 -15.74 12.89
CA PRO A 180 -17.54 -16.88 13.03
C PRO A 180 -19.02 -16.47 12.92
N ILE A 181 -19.82 -17.29 12.28
CA ILE A 181 -21.28 -17.12 12.15
C ILE A 181 -21.94 -18.31 12.87
N PRO A 182 -22.14 -18.22 14.20
CA PRO A 182 -22.63 -19.36 14.99
C PRO A 182 -24.05 -19.83 14.64
N GLU A 183 -24.81 -18.98 13.92
CA GLU A 183 -26.18 -19.28 13.47
C GLU A 183 -26.21 -20.15 12.20
N ALA A 184 -25.08 -20.30 11.51
CA ALA A 184 -24.95 -21.08 10.29
C ALA A 184 -24.42 -22.48 10.60
N ASP A 185 -25.14 -23.51 10.15
CA ASP A 185 -24.71 -24.90 10.26
C ASP A 185 -23.87 -25.35 9.05
N THR A 186 -24.06 -24.69 7.91
CA THR A 186 -23.35 -24.99 6.65
C THR A 186 -22.86 -23.67 6.00
N PRO A 187 -21.87 -23.71 5.08
CA PRO A 187 -21.45 -22.53 4.33
C PRO A 187 -22.58 -21.84 3.54
N ASP A 188 -23.58 -22.59 3.09
CA ASP A 188 -24.73 -22.04 2.37
C ASP A 188 -25.63 -21.18 3.29
N ASP A 189 -25.72 -21.52 4.58
CA ASP A 189 -26.47 -20.75 5.57
C ASP A 189 -25.83 -19.39 5.88
N GLU A 190 -24.51 -19.24 5.67
CA GLU A 190 -23.80 -18.01 5.86
C GLU A 190 -24.12 -16.95 4.77
N LEU A 191 -24.57 -17.39 3.59
CA LEU A 191 -24.67 -16.56 2.39
C LEU A 191 -25.56 -15.33 2.59
N GLU A 192 -26.71 -15.45 3.25
CA GLU A 192 -27.63 -14.33 3.50
C GLU A 192 -26.98 -13.29 4.42
N ILE A 193 -26.28 -13.73 5.46
CA ILE A 193 -25.59 -12.86 6.43
C ILE A 193 -24.43 -12.14 5.76
N LEU A 194 -23.59 -12.86 5.02
CA LEU A 194 -22.45 -12.31 4.29
C LEU A 194 -22.89 -11.30 3.21
N ASN A 195 -23.97 -11.61 2.50
CA ASN A 195 -24.56 -10.66 1.54
C ASN A 195 -25.12 -9.40 2.25
N GLY A 196 -25.68 -9.56 3.44
CA GLY A 196 -26.11 -8.43 4.27
C GLY A 196 -24.94 -7.52 4.62
N TRP A 197 -23.79 -8.09 5.03
CA TRP A 197 -22.58 -7.31 5.29
C TRP A 197 -22.02 -6.66 4.03
N ALA A 198 -21.98 -7.38 2.90
CA ALA A 198 -21.51 -6.83 1.63
C ALA A 198 -22.34 -5.62 1.16
N ARG A 199 -23.63 -5.58 1.49
CA ARG A 199 -24.52 -4.44 1.19
C ARG A 199 -24.24 -3.19 2.00
N GLU A 200 -23.41 -3.26 3.04
CA GLU A 200 -22.95 -2.06 3.76
C GLU A 200 -22.24 -1.07 2.83
N GLN A 201 -21.68 -1.53 1.70
CA GLN A 201 -21.12 -0.68 0.64
C GLN A 201 -22.14 0.30 0.02
N ASP A 202 -23.44 0.04 0.13
CA ASP A 202 -24.48 0.95 -0.36
C ASP A 202 -24.55 2.22 0.50
N ARG A 203 -24.21 2.08 1.79
CA ARG A 203 -24.15 3.19 2.76
C ARG A 203 -22.75 3.77 2.89
N TYR A 204 -21.73 2.94 2.76
CA TYR A 204 -20.32 3.29 2.95
C TYR A 204 -19.54 3.00 1.66
N PRO A 205 -19.45 3.93 0.70
CA PRO A 205 -18.83 3.72 -0.60
C PRO A 205 -17.37 3.21 -0.53
N TRP A 206 -16.63 3.55 0.52
CA TRP A 206 -15.27 3.08 0.74
C TRP A 206 -15.16 1.58 1.05
N LEU A 207 -16.29 0.86 1.18
CA LEU A 207 -16.34 -0.60 1.25
C LEU A 207 -16.51 -1.26 -0.13
N ARG A 208 -16.57 -0.48 -1.21
CA ARG A 208 -16.67 -1.01 -2.57
C ARG A 208 -15.37 -1.69 -2.98
N PHE A 209 -15.52 -2.67 -3.84
CA PHE A 209 -14.42 -3.50 -4.33
C PHE A 209 -14.40 -3.55 -5.85
N THR A 210 -13.19 -3.55 -6.41
CA THR A 210 -12.93 -3.98 -7.79
C THR A 210 -11.67 -4.83 -7.85
N THR A 211 -11.66 -5.80 -8.76
CA THR A 211 -10.53 -6.70 -8.95
C THR A 211 -9.33 -5.97 -9.58
N ALA A 212 -8.13 -6.54 -9.43
CA ALA A 212 -6.94 -6.06 -10.11
C ALA A 212 -7.06 -6.13 -11.65
N ASP A 213 -7.89 -7.02 -12.17
CA ASP A 213 -8.14 -7.15 -13.62
C ASP A 213 -8.80 -5.89 -14.21
N ALA A 214 -9.52 -5.10 -13.40
CA ALA A 214 -10.10 -3.83 -13.80
C ALA A 214 -9.11 -2.66 -13.73
N ALA A 215 -7.91 -2.86 -13.16
CA ALA A 215 -6.92 -1.81 -12.99
C ALA A 215 -6.49 -1.22 -14.35
N GLY A 216 -6.60 0.10 -14.46
CA GLY A 216 -6.27 0.84 -15.68
C GLY A 216 -7.34 0.85 -16.78
N SER A 217 -8.41 0.06 -16.65
CA SER A 217 -9.55 0.06 -17.59
C SER A 217 -10.80 0.72 -17.00
N ASP A 218 -10.94 0.71 -15.68
CA ASP A 218 -11.99 1.43 -14.94
C ASP A 218 -11.40 2.74 -14.42
N PRO A 219 -11.96 3.92 -14.75
CA PRO A 219 -11.45 5.21 -14.25
C PRO A 219 -11.49 5.36 -12.73
N GLU A 220 -12.26 4.54 -12.03
CA GLU A 220 -12.27 4.45 -10.56
C GLU A 220 -11.34 3.36 -10.00
N ALA A 221 -10.53 2.71 -10.84
CA ALA A 221 -9.58 1.66 -10.44
C ALA A 221 -8.20 1.90 -11.04
N LEU A 222 -7.74 3.14 -11.04
CA LEU A 222 -6.41 3.52 -11.53
C LEU A 222 -5.35 3.14 -10.50
N THR A 223 -4.27 2.52 -10.97
CA THR A 223 -3.12 2.22 -10.12
C THR A 223 -2.32 3.47 -9.79
N GLU A 224 -1.85 3.57 -8.54
CA GLU A 224 -1.06 4.71 -8.05
C GLU A 224 -1.81 6.06 -8.14
N ALA A 225 -3.14 6.02 -8.12
CA ALA A 225 -4.00 7.18 -8.02
C ALA A 225 -4.45 7.39 -6.56
N VAL A 226 -4.74 8.63 -6.19
CA VAL A 226 -5.27 9.04 -4.88
C VAL A 226 -6.31 10.13 -5.09
N GLY A 227 -7.33 10.14 -4.28
CA GLY A 227 -8.44 11.08 -4.37
C GLY A 227 -9.67 10.40 -4.97
N ASP A 228 -10.62 11.18 -5.43
CA ASP A 228 -11.83 10.68 -6.08
C ASP A 228 -11.56 10.22 -7.54
N ALA A 229 -12.60 9.79 -8.23
CA ALA A 229 -12.51 9.41 -9.64
C ALA A 229 -12.17 10.61 -10.58
N ASP A 230 -12.12 11.85 -10.08
CA ASP A 230 -11.59 13.00 -10.82
C ASP A 230 -10.06 13.04 -10.78
N ALA A 231 -9.43 12.26 -11.64
CA ALA A 231 -7.98 12.20 -11.74
C ALA A 231 -7.34 13.54 -12.18
N VAL A 232 -8.08 14.44 -12.81
CA VAL A 232 -7.57 15.78 -13.19
C VAL A 232 -7.21 16.58 -11.95
N LYS A 233 -8.08 16.58 -10.95
CA LYS A 233 -7.87 17.31 -9.70
C LYS A 233 -6.71 16.73 -8.90
N SER A 234 -6.71 15.42 -8.69
CA SER A 234 -5.64 14.72 -7.96
C SER A 234 -4.29 14.88 -8.65
N THR A 235 -4.25 14.69 -9.97
CA THR A 235 -3.05 14.89 -10.80
C THR A 235 -2.52 16.31 -10.71
N THR A 236 -3.41 17.32 -10.69
CA THR A 236 -2.98 18.74 -10.54
C THR A 236 -2.17 18.94 -9.25
N TYR A 237 -2.59 18.34 -8.14
CA TYR A 237 -1.83 18.41 -6.89
C TYR A 237 -0.52 17.61 -6.95
N GLY A 238 -0.57 16.40 -7.53
CA GLY A 238 0.63 15.59 -7.73
C GLY A 238 1.67 16.29 -8.60
N MET A 239 1.26 16.97 -9.65
CA MET A 239 2.15 17.75 -10.53
C MET A 239 2.83 18.91 -9.79
N ARG A 240 2.13 19.59 -8.87
CA ARG A 240 2.74 20.64 -8.03
C ARG A 240 3.84 20.07 -7.13
N ASN A 241 3.62 18.89 -6.54
CA ASN A 241 4.66 18.23 -5.75
C ASN A 241 5.82 17.76 -6.63
N LEU A 242 5.54 17.23 -7.81
CA LEU A 242 6.58 16.80 -8.75
C LEU A 242 7.45 17.99 -9.20
N GLU A 243 6.87 19.17 -9.45
CA GLU A 243 7.63 20.39 -9.72
C GLU A 243 8.55 20.79 -8.55
N ARG A 244 8.07 20.68 -7.31
CA ARG A 244 8.90 20.91 -6.12
C ARG A 244 10.05 19.92 -6.02
N VAL A 245 9.77 18.61 -6.28
CA VAL A 245 10.81 17.56 -6.34
C VAL A 245 11.89 17.93 -7.36
N MET A 246 11.50 18.30 -8.57
CA MET A 246 12.44 18.67 -9.62
C MET A 246 13.34 19.84 -9.20
N ASN A 247 12.79 20.84 -8.49
CA ASN A 247 13.53 22.00 -8.03
C ASN A 247 14.53 21.68 -6.89
N MET A 248 14.26 20.65 -6.08
CA MET A 248 15.13 20.28 -4.96
C MET A 248 16.08 19.11 -5.27
N MET A 249 15.83 18.36 -6.33
CA MET A 249 16.49 17.07 -6.63
C MET A 249 18.00 17.17 -6.67
N LEU A 250 18.56 18.18 -7.34
CA LEU A 250 20.01 18.36 -7.41
C LEU A 250 20.62 18.55 -6.01
N GLN A 251 20.02 19.42 -5.19
CA GLN A 251 20.50 19.69 -3.84
C GLN A 251 20.48 18.44 -2.95
N VAL A 252 19.46 17.60 -3.10
CA VAL A 252 19.29 16.37 -2.30
C VAL A 252 20.28 15.29 -2.73
N THR A 253 20.62 15.22 -4.01
CA THR A 253 21.46 14.13 -4.57
C THR A 253 22.94 14.49 -4.67
N GLU A 254 23.28 15.77 -4.73
CA GLU A 254 24.68 16.20 -4.92
C GLU A 254 25.54 15.84 -3.70
N LYS A 255 26.63 15.12 -3.96
CA LYS A 255 27.63 14.78 -2.94
C LYS A 255 29.04 14.99 -3.52
N PRO A 256 29.91 15.74 -2.83
CA PRO A 256 31.25 16.01 -3.31
C PRO A 256 32.01 14.70 -3.62
N GLY A 257 32.55 14.61 -4.83
CA GLY A 257 33.37 13.46 -5.26
C GLY A 257 32.60 12.21 -5.65
N GLN A 258 31.26 12.26 -5.71
CA GLN A 258 30.43 11.17 -6.20
C GLN A 258 29.91 11.44 -7.61
N SER A 259 29.49 10.36 -8.31
CA SER A 259 28.81 10.44 -9.61
C SER A 259 27.38 10.99 -9.44
N TYR A 260 26.75 11.34 -10.56
CA TYR A 260 25.36 11.77 -10.61
C TYR A 260 24.36 10.61 -10.83
N ASP A 261 24.75 9.36 -10.56
CA ASP A 261 23.92 8.18 -10.79
C ASP A 261 22.59 8.25 -10.03
N GLU A 262 22.62 8.75 -8.77
CA GLU A 262 21.41 8.94 -7.96
C GLU A 262 20.49 10.02 -8.56
N LEU A 263 21.06 11.12 -9.05
CA LEU A 263 20.31 12.17 -9.74
C LEU A 263 19.66 11.63 -11.02
N GLU A 264 20.39 10.86 -11.82
CA GLU A 264 19.92 10.24 -13.07
C GLU A 264 18.75 9.28 -12.76
N ASN A 265 18.90 8.42 -11.75
CA ASN A 265 17.86 7.52 -11.30
C ASN A 265 16.58 8.28 -10.90
N LEU A 266 16.69 9.24 -9.99
CA LEU A 266 15.53 10.00 -9.51
C LEU A 266 14.89 10.86 -10.60
N TYR A 267 15.67 11.41 -11.52
CA TYR A 267 15.15 12.13 -12.69
C TYR A 267 14.31 11.19 -13.57
N GLY A 268 14.81 9.99 -13.86
CA GLY A 268 14.07 8.96 -14.61
C GLY A 268 12.76 8.57 -13.91
N GLN A 269 12.77 8.44 -12.56
CA GLN A 269 11.57 8.18 -11.78
C GLN A 269 10.57 9.35 -11.86
N ALA A 270 11.04 10.60 -11.83
CA ALA A 270 10.18 11.79 -11.96
C ALA A 270 9.51 11.85 -13.35
N VAL A 271 10.24 11.56 -14.42
CA VAL A 271 9.68 11.49 -15.79
C VAL A 271 8.64 10.37 -15.89
N SER A 272 8.92 9.20 -15.29
CA SER A 272 7.98 8.08 -15.25
C SER A 272 6.71 8.45 -14.47
N GLN A 273 6.83 9.14 -13.35
CA GLN A 273 5.71 9.59 -12.53
C GLN A 273 4.86 10.63 -13.28
N TRP A 274 5.50 11.56 -14.00
CA TRP A 274 4.79 12.49 -14.87
C TRP A 274 3.95 11.76 -15.92
N GLY A 275 4.53 10.76 -16.59
CA GLY A 275 3.82 9.93 -17.56
C GLY A 275 2.63 9.21 -16.96
N ARG A 276 2.76 8.70 -15.73
CA ARG A 276 1.69 8.03 -14.97
C ARG A 276 0.55 9.00 -14.66
N TYR A 277 0.84 10.19 -14.18
CA TYR A 277 -0.16 11.22 -13.94
C TYR A 277 -0.92 11.63 -15.21
N MET A 278 -0.24 11.71 -16.35
CA MET A 278 -0.91 11.94 -17.63
C MET A 278 -1.79 10.74 -18.03
N GLY A 279 -1.34 9.53 -17.75
CA GLY A 279 -2.12 8.30 -17.94
C GLY A 279 -3.43 8.31 -17.15
N HIS A 280 -3.41 8.76 -15.89
CA HIS A 280 -4.63 8.88 -15.09
C HIS A 280 -5.66 9.84 -15.72
N VAL A 281 -5.21 10.99 -16.23
CA VAL A 281 -6.10 11.95 -16.88
C VAL A 281 -6.67 11.40 -18.18
N THR A 282 -5.85 10.73 -18.99
CA THR A 282 -6.32 10.17 -20.27
C THR A 282 -7.27 9.00 -20.08
N ALA A 283 -7.13 8.22 -19.01
CA ALA A 283 -8.03 7.11 -18.70
C ALA A 283 -9.49 7.53 -18.43
N ILE A 284 -9.72 8.82 -18.06
CA ILE A 284 -11.07 9.36 -17.88
C ILE A 284 -11.75 9.65 -19.25
N VAL A 285 -10.96 9.89 -20.27
CA VAL A 285 -11.47 10.27 -21.59
C VAL A 285 -11.88 9.04 -22.41
N GLY A 286 -11.35 7.87 -22.07
CA GLY A 286 -11.63 6.58 -22.75
C GLY A 286 -10.63 6.26 -23.84
#